data_a4448388d4185a6907c64b8c2e95406f
#
_entry.id   a4448388d4185a6907c64b8c2e95406f
#
_cell.length_a   1.000
_cell.length_b   1.000
_cell.length_c   1.000
_cell.angle_alpha   90.00
_cell.angle_beta   90.00
_cell.angle_gamma   90.00
#
_symmetry.space_group_name_H-M   'P 1'
#
loop_
_entity.id
_entity.type
_entity.pdbx_description
1 polymer ?
#
loop_
_entity_poly.entity_id
_entity_poly.type
_entity_poly.pdbx_seq_one_letter_code
_entity_poly.pdbx_strand_id
1 'polypeptide(L)'
;VYSMEHGKHVDIEVPAAMTLNEIWALINTSEKTRKHCMQLENCVYDFFELTTLNMAQQGLFGEILHVEGAYIHNLEEFWPYYWNNWRLDYNRAFRGDIYATHGMGPACQLLDIHRGDRMKTLVAMDTKAVTGPKLVKQYQKESAPDFQNGDHTMTFIRTETVSYTHLRAHETK
;
A
#
# COMPACT_ATOMS: atom_id res chain seq x y z
N VAL A 1 -0.50 -5.65 18.21
CA VAL A 1 -1.35 -6.41 19.16
C VAL A 1 -0.72 -6.38 20.55
N TYR A 2 0.40 -7.07 20.77
CA TYR A 2 1.05 -7.24 22.08
C TYR A 2 1.19 -5.91 22.87
N SER A 3 1.70 -4.86 22.24
CA SER A 3 1.91 -3.56 22.91
C SER A 3 0.59 -2.93 23.38
N MET A 4 -0.48 -3.04 22.61
CA MET A 4 -1.80 -2.54 22.98
C MET A 4 -2.39 -3.32 24.16
N GLU A 5 -2.22 -4.64 24.19
CA GLU A 5 -2.62 -5.48 25.32
C GLU A 5 -1.85 -5.15 26.61
N HIS A 6 -0.65 -4.56 26.47
CA HIS A 6 0.15 -4.04 27.60
C HIS A 6 -0.02 -2.55 27.84
N GLY A 7 -1.14 -1.97 27.36
CA GLY A 7 -1.55 -0.60 27.69
C GLY A 7 -0.85 0.51 26.91
N LYS A 8 -0.14 0.20 25.81
CA LYS A 8 0.56 1.20 25.00
C LYS A 8 -0.25 1.56 23.76
N HIS A 9 -0.15 2.81 23.31
CA HIS A 9 -0.51 3.22 21.96
C HIS A 9 0.58 2.72 20.99
N VAL A 10 0.23 2.53 19.72
CA VAL A 10 1.13 1.91 18.74
C VAL A 10 1.08 2.71 17.45
N ASP A 11 2.25 3.03 16.94
CA ASP A 11 2.47 3.52 15.59
C ASP A 11 3.21 2.45 14.80
N ILE A 12 2.75 2.19 13.57
CA ILE A 12 3.25 1.09 12.74
C ILE A 12 3.68 1.65 11.39
N GLU A 13 4.89 1.30 10.99
CA GLU A 13 5.40 1.58 9.64
C GLU A 13 4.63 0.79 8.56
N VAL A 14 4.67 1.26 7.33
CA VAL A 14 4.06 0.61 6.17
C VAL A 14 4.85 -0.66 5.77
N PRO A 15 4.15 -1.75 5.49
CA PRO A 15 2.73 -2.04 5.66
C PRO A 15 2.39 -2.45 7.10
N ALA A 16 1.26 -1.98 7.61
CA ALA A 16 0.82 -2.31 8.96
C ALA A 16 0.47 -3.80 9.14
N ALA A 17 0.00 -4.44 8.08
CA ALA A 17 -0.35 -5.86 8.03
C ALA A 17 -0.35 -6.37 6.59
N MET A 18 -0.19 -7.67 6.40
CA MET A 18 -0.17 -8.31 5.09
C MET A 18 -1.36 -9.24 4.85
N THR A 19 -2.12 -9.56 5.88
CA THR A 19 -3.27 -10.44 5.78
C THR A 19 -4.52 -9.82 6.42
N LEU A 20 -5.70 -10.23 5.98
CA LEU A 20 -6.96 -9.80 6.58
C LEU A 20 -7.06 -10.15 8.07
N ASN A 21 -6.53 -11.29 8.47
CA ASN A 21 -6.55 -11.70 9.88
C ASN A 21 -5.69 -10.77 10.73
N GLU A 22 -4.53 -10.34 10.23
CA GLU A 22 -3.67 -9.38 10.93
C GLU A 22 -4.34 -8.00 11.03
N ILE A 23 -5.00 -7.55 9.95
CA ILE A 23 -5.75 -6.28 9.95
C ILE A 23 -6.84 -6.31 11.02
N TRP A 24 -7.65 -7.37 11.04
CA TRP A 24 -8.70 -7.52 12.05
C TRP A 24 -8.14 -7.67 13.46
N ALA A 25 -7.00 -8.34 13.64
CA ALA A 25 -6.34 -8.42 14.95
C ALA A 25 -5.92 -7.04 15.45
N LEU A 26 -5.40 -6.16 14.59
CA LEU A 26 -5.05 -4.78 14.96
C LEU A 26 -6.29 -3.97 15.36
N ILE A 27 -7.34 -3.99 14.54
CA ILE A 27 -8.59 -3.26 14.80
C ILE A 27 -9.25 -3.74 16.08
N ASN A 28 -9.51 -5.03 16.20
CA ASN A 28 -10.17 -5.62 17.36
C ASN A 28 -9.40 -5.38 18.66
N THR A 29 -8.07 -5.44 18.60
CA THR A 29 -7.24 -5.17 19.78
C THR A 29 -7.27 -3.70 20.15
N SER A 30 -7.22 -2.80 19.18
CA SER A 30 -7.34 -1.35 19.40
C SER A 30 -8.67 -1.01 20.10
N GLU A 31 -9.77 -1.54 19.59
CA GLU A 31 -11.10 -1.34 20.17
C GLU A 31 -11.22 -1.94 21.58
N LYS A 32 -10.79 -3.18 21.77
CA LYS A 32 -10.82 -3.89 23.05
C LYS A 32 -10.00 -3.20 24.13
N THR A 33 -8.81 -2.75 23.78
CA THR A 33 -7.87 -2.15 24.74
C THR A 33 -8.04 -0.63 24.90
N ARG A 34 -8.80 -0.01 23.98
CA ARG A 34 -8.93 1.46 23.85
C ARG A 34 -7.57 2.14 23.67
N LYS A 35 -6.67 1.49 22.94
CA LYS A 35 -5.37 2.05 22.56
C LYS A 35 -5.36 2.38 21.09
N HIS A 36 -4.78 3.51 20.75
CA HIS A 36 -4.62 3.89 19.36
C HIS A 36 -3.64 2.95 18.65
N CYS A 37 -3.98 2.61 17.42
CA CYS A 37 -3.11 1.92 16.50
C CYS A 37 -3.16 2.70 15.18
N MET A 38 -2.06 3.35 14.83
CA MET A 38 -1.97 4.20 13.64
C MET A 38 -0.89 3.70 12.71
N GLN A 39 -1.21 3.59 11.43
CA GLN A 39 -0.20 3.40 10.39
C GLN A 39 0.41 4.75 10.04
N LEU A 40 1.74 4.81 10.05
CA LEU A 40 2.50 6.01 9.68
C LEU A 40 2.72 6.02 8.17
N GLU A 41 1.75 6.56 7.44
CA GLU A 41 1.85 6.72 5.99
C GLU A 41 2.58 8.02 5.66
N ASN A 42 3.88 7.92 5.40
CA ASN A 42 4.77 9.06 5.22
C ASN A 42 4.45 9.88 3.97
N CYS A 43 4.02 9.25 2.88
CA CYS A 43 3.74 9.96 1.61
C CYS A 43 2.60 10.98 1.75
N VAL A 44 1.69 10.82 2.70
CA VAL A 44 0.63 11.82 2.96
C VAL A 44 1.20 13.17 3.42
N TYR A 45 2.40 13.17 3.98
CA TYR A 45 3.05 14.35 4.56
C TYR A 45 4.17 14.93 3.70
N ASP A 46 4.39 14.39 2.52
CA ASP A 46 5.35 14.94 1.58
C ASP A 46 4.88 16.30 1.02
N PHE A 47 5.83 17.12 0.65
CA PHE A 47 5.55 18.50 0.21
C PHE A 47 4.57 18.57 -0.96
N PHE A 48 4.71 17.66 -1.93
CA PHE A 48 3.84 17.61 -3.11
C PHE A 48 2.41 17.24 -2.73
N GLU A 49 2.23 16.22 -1.92
CA GLU A 49 0.92 15.70 -1.49
C GLU A 49 0.19 16.71 -0.62
N LEU A 50 0.89 17.33 0.35
CA LEU A 50 0.31 18.39 1.19
C LEU A 50 -0.05 19.63 0.38
N THR A 51 0.76 20.00 -0.60
CA THR A 51 0.46 21.13 -1.49
C THR A 51 -0.78 20.83 -2.32
N THR A 52 -0.86 19.64 -2.91
CA THR A 52 -2.01 19.18 -3.69
C THR A 52 -3.29 19.16 -2.85
N LEU A 53 -3.22 18.64 -1.63
CA LEU A 53 -4.35 18.63 -0.69
C LEU A 53 -4.80 20.05 -0.36
N ASN A 54 -3.87 20.97 -0.08
CA ASN A 54 -4.20 22.35 0.19
C ASN A 54 -4.87 23.04 -1.00
N MET A 55 -4.39 22.79 -2.22
CA MET A 55 -5.02 23.29 -3.46
C MET A 55 -6.44 22.74 -3.63
N ALA A 56 -6.65 21.46 -3.36
CA ALA A 56 -7.96 20.82 -3.40
C ALA A 56 -8.93 21.46 -2.39
N GLN A 57 -8.48 21.64 -1.15
CA GLN A 57 -9.28 22.28 -0.08
C GLN A 57 -9.65 23.72 -0.38
N GLN A 58 -8.85 24.43 -1.18
CA GLN A 58 -9.17 25.77 -1.68
C GLN A 58 -10.07 25.77 -2.94
N GLY A 59 -10.48 24.59 -3.41
CA GLY A 59 -11.36 24.44 -4.57
C GLY A 59 -10.69 24.68 -5.92
N LEU A 60 -9.36 24.74 -5.99
CA LEU A 60 -8.64 25.05 -7.22
C LEU A 60 -8.82 23.98 -8.32
N PHE A 61 -9.15 22.75 -7.93
CA PHE A 61 -9.42 21.65 -8.87
C PHE A 61 -10.90 21.49 -9.19
N GLY A 62 -11.78 22.26 -8.54
CA GLY A 62 -13.22 22.03 -8.62
C GLY A 62 -13.63 20.71 -7.98
N GLU A 63 -14.64 20.05 -8.54
CA GLU A 63 -15.08 18.73 -8.10
C GLU A 63 -14.08 17.66 -8.53
N ILE A 64 -13.54 16.90 -7.56
CA ILE A 64 -12.55 15.86 -7.83
C ILE A 64 -13.27 14.56 -8.18
N LEU A 65 -13.16 14.16 -9.43
CA LEU A 65 -13.80 12.93 -9.95
C LEU A 65 -12.86 11.73 -9.98
N HIS A 66 -11.55 11.98 -10.06
CA HIS A 66 -10.54 10.96 -10.22
C HIS A 66 -9.23 11.38 -9.57
N VAL A 67 -8.59 10.42 -8.91
CA VAL A 67 -7.23 10.56 -8.37
C VAL A 67 -6.41 9.35 -8.80
N GLU A 68 -5.18 9.58 -9.23
CA GLU A 68 -4.21 8.51 -9.51
C GLU A 68 -3.04 8.62 -8.52
N GLY A 69 -2.75 7.53 -7.83
CA GLY A 69 -1.56 7.37 -7.00
C GLY A 69 -0.66 6.30 -7.60
N ALA A 70 0.65 6.50 -7.53
CA ALA A 70 1.61 5.54 -8.05
C ALA A 70 2.81 5.39 -7.11
N TYR A 71 3.18 4.14 -6.82
CA TYR A 71 4.41 3.78 -6.12
C TYR A 71 5.26 2.96 -7.08
N ILE A 72 6.21 3.60 -7.75
CA ILE A 72 6.97 3.01 -8.84
C ILE A 72 8.46 3.12 -8.53
N HIS A 73 9.13 1.98 -8.39
CA HIS A 73 10.55 1.90 -8.11
C HIS A 73 11.26 0.90 -9.01
N ASN A 74 12.51 1.20 -9.36
CA ASN A 74 13.43 0.19 -9.83
C ASN A 74 14.02 -0.54 -8.62
N LEU A 75 13.58 -1.76 -8.36
CA LEU A 75 14.05 -2.57 -7.24
C LEU A 75 15.26 -3.45 -7.58
N GLU A 76 15.82 -3.36 -8.77
CA GLU A 76 16.92 -4.23 -9.20
C GLU A 76 18.10 -4.21 -8.22
N GLU A 77 18.47 -3.02 -7.74
CA GLU A 77 19.57 -2.86 -6.78
C GLU A 77 19.21 -3.29 -5.35
N PHE A 78 17.91 -3.34 -5.03
CA PHE A 78 17.44 -3.65 -3.67
C PHE A 78 17.19 -5.14 -3.45
N TRP A 79 16.94 -5.92 -4.49
CA TRP A 79 16.66 -7.35 -4.39
C TRP A 79 17.72 -8.15 -3.61
N PRO A 80 19.03 -7.88 -3.71
CA PRO A 80 20.02 -8.56 -2.90
C PRO A 80 19.85 -8.34 -1.39
N TYR A 81 19.29 -7.20 -0.98
CA TYR A 81 18.99 -6.88 0.42
C TYR A 81 17.67 -7.44 0.90
N TYR A 82 16.79 -7.87 0.00
CA TYR A 82 15.51 -8.50 0.34
C TYR A 82 15.64 -9.99 0.64
N TRP A 83 16.81 -10.55 0.43
CA TRP A 83 17.10 -11.93 0.77
C TRP A 83 16.96 -12.17 2.29
N ASN A 84 16.26 -13.26 2.67
CA ASN A 84 15.89 -13.53 4.07
C ASN A 84 15.06 -12.41 4.73
N ASN A 85 14.28 -11.69 3.94
CA ASN A 85 13.46 -10.58 4.37
C ASN A 85 11.99 -10.88 4.04
N TRP A 86 11.07 -10.42 4.88
CA TRP A 86 9.63 -10.58 4.69
C TRP A 86 9.13 -10.11 3.30
N ARG A 87 9.81 -9.18 2.66
CA ARG A 87 9.46 -8.71 1.30
C ARG A 87 9.61 -9.80 0.26
N LEU A 88 10.69 -10.59 0.32
CA LEU A 88 10.86 -11.73 -0.56
C LEU A 88 9.79 -12.78 -0.29
N ASP A 89 9.54 -13.08 0.98
CA ASP A 89 8.52 -14.06 1.38
C ASP A 89 7.12 -13.63 0.91
N TYR A 90 6.79 -12.35 1.02
CA TYR A 90 5.54 -11.81 0.49
C TYR A 90 5.43 -12.03 -1.03
N ASN A 91 6.42 -11.62 -1.80
CA ASN A 91 6.41 -11.77 -3.25
C ASN A 91 6.32 -13.23 -3.71
N ARG A 92 6.82 -14.16 -2.91
CA ARG A 92 6.71 -15.60 -3.18
C ARG A 92 5.33 -16.17 -2.83
N ALA A 93 4.70 -15.69 -1.79
CA ALA A 93 3.50 -16.28 -1.21
C ALA A 93 2.19 -15.59 -1.62
N PHE A 94 2.22 -14.31 -1.95
CA PHE A 94 1.04 -13.48 -2.15
C PHE A 94 1.06 -12.77 -3.50
N ARG A 95 -0.12 -12.27 -3.88
CA ARG A 95 -0.32 -11.37 -5.02
C ARG A 95 -0.88 -10.06 -4.51
N GLY A 96 -0.46 -8.96 -5.10
CA GLY A 96 -0.97 -7.64 -4.80
C GLY A 96 0.12 -6.62 -4.46
N ASP A 97 -0.30 -5.39 -4.29
CA ASP A 97 0.59 -4.28 -3.99
C ASP A 97 0.92 -4.22 -2.50
N ILE A 98 2.19 -4.43 -2.15
CA ILE A 98 2.68 -4.36 -0.77
C ILE A 98 2.58 -2.93 -0.22
N TYR A 99 2.74 -1.93 -1.08
CA TYR A 99 2.85 -0.52 -0.74
C TYR A 99 1.69 0.34 -1.27
N ALA A 100 0.53 -0.27 -1.50
CA ALA A 100 -0.68 0.43 -1.95
C ALA A 100 -0.99 1.69 -1.14
N THR A 101 -0.66 1.70 0.13
CA THR A 101 -0.91 2.81 1.05
C THR A 101 -0.20 4.10 0.67
N HIS A 102 0.97 4.03 0.04
CA HIS A 102 1.69 5.22 -0.42
C HIS A 102 0.93 6.02 -1.49
N GLY A 103 0.25 5.34 -2.41
CA GLY A 103 -0.65 5.99 -3.36
C GLY A 103 -2.05 6.23 -2.80
N MET A 104 -2.54 5.29 -1.98
CA MET A 104 -3.90 5.34 -1.45
C MET A 104 -4.07 6.38 -0.34
N GLY A 105 -3.06 6.61 0.50
CA GLY A 105 -3.10 7.60 1.57
C GLY A 105 -3.45 9.00 1.05
N PRO A 106 -2.66 9.59 0.14
CA PRO A 106 -2.97 10.86 -0.49
C PRO A 106 -4.31 10.86 -1.23
N ALA A 107 -4.64 9.80 -1.96
CA ALA A 107 -5.92 9.68 -2.66
C ALA A 107 -7.11 9.71 -1.70
N CYS A 108 -7.02 9.04 -0.55
CA CYS A 108 -8.05 9.07 0.49
C CYS A 108 -8.26 10.47 1.08
N GLN A 109 -7.19 11.24 1.23
CA GLN A 109 -7.26 12.63 1.69
C GLN A 109 -8.00 13.52 0.69
N LEU A 110 -7.68 13.38 -0.61
CA LEU A 110 -8.29 14.17 -1.69
C LEU A 110 -9.76 13.83 -1.93
N LEU A 111 -10.15 12.58 -1.73
CA LEU A 111 -11.52 12.08 -1.94
C LEU A 111 -12.36 12.03 -0.66
N ASP A 112 -11.88 12.62 0.44
CA ASP A 112 -12.57 12.65 1.74
C ASP A 112 -13.05 11.27 2.24
N ILE A 113 -12.27 10.22 1.97
CA ILE A 113 -12.61 8.86 2.39
C ILE A 113 -12.75 8.81 3.91
N HIS A 114 -13.88 8.27 4.39
CA HIS A 114 -14.34 8.27 5.79
C HIS A 114 -14.65 9.66 6.39
N ARG A 115 -14.70 10.71 5.55
CA ARG A 115 -15.06 12.08 5.95
C ARG A 115 -16.20 12.67 5.10
N GLY A 116 -16.82 11.88 4.28
CA GLY A 116 -17.91 12.25 3.35
C GLY A 116 -18.13 11.19 2.27
N ASP A 117 -17.09 10.40 1.98
CA ASP A 117 -17.15 9.30 1.03
C ASP A 117 -16.58 8.01 1.63
N ARG A 118 -16.74 6.88 0.95
CA ARG A 118 -16.17 5.58 1.31
C ARG A 118 -15.90 4.72 0.09
N MET A 119 -14.91 3.85 0.21
CA MET A 119 -14.61 2.85 -0.81
C MET A 119 -15.74 1.83 -0.91
N LYS A 120 -16.14 1.49 -2.15
CA LYS A 120 -17.27 0.58 -2.40
C LYS A 120 -16.86 -0.67 -3.17
N THR A 121 -16.08 -0.51 -4.23
CA THR A 121 -15.68 -1.61 -5.09
C THR A 121 -14.21 -1.50 -5.42
N LEU A 122 -13.51 -2.63 -5.38
CA LEU A 122 -12.11 -2.73 -5.75
C LEU A 122 -11.94 -3.80 -6.82
N VAL A 123 -11.14 -3.49 -7.86
CA VAL A 123 -10.67 -4.44 -8.85
C VAL A 123 -9.16 -4.28 -8.98
N ALA A 124 -8.43 -5.38 -8.85
CA ALA A 124 -6.99 -5.39 -9.00
C ALA A 124 -6.54 -6.41 -10.05
N MET A 125 -5.49 -6.06 -10.75
CA MET A 125 -4.83 -6.93 -11.72
C MET A 125 -3.32 -6.79 -11.56
N ASP A 126 -2.60 -7.86 -11.82
CA ASP A 126 -1.15 -7.86 -11.86
C ASP A 126 -0.63 -8.52 -13.15
N THR A 127 0.62 -8.24 -13.45
CA THR A 127 1.35 -8.90 -14.53
C THR A 127 1.92 -10.23 -14.05
N LYS A 128 2.56 -10.96 -14.93
CA LYS A 128 3.42 -12.08 -14.53
C LYS A 128 4.67 -11.57 -13.80
N ALA A 129 5.22 -12.38 -12.92
CA ALA A 129 6.52 -12.15 -12.30
C ALA A 129 7.64 -12.54 -13.27
N VAL A 130 8.49 -11.59 -13.63
CA VAL A 130 9.64 -11.79 -14.53
C VAL A 130 10.94 -11.38 -13.86
N THR A 131 10.95 -10.19 -13.29
CA THR A 131 12.19 -9.58 -12.80
C THR A 131 12.65 -10.16 -11.48
N GLY A 132 11.76 -10.33 -10.50
CA GLY A 132 12.11 -10.94 -9.23
C GLY A 132 12.77 -12.31 -9.38
N PRO A 133 12.17 -13.28 -10.10
CA PRO A 133 12.77 -14.59 -10.36
C PRO A 133 14.12 -14.50 -11.10
N LYS A 134 14.24 -13.59 -12.07
CA LYS A 134 15.48 -13.37 -12.80
C LYS A 134 16.62 -12.89 -11.91
N LEU A 135 16.34 -11.89 -11.06
CA LEU A 135 17.33 -11.30 -10.17
C LEU A 135 17.74 -12.26 -9.05
N VAL A 136 16.80 -12.96 -8.46
CA VAL A 136 17.11 -13.97 -7.44
C VAL A 136 18.02 -15.04 -8.02
N LYS A 137 17.72 -15.54 -9.21
CA LYS A 137 18.59 -16.51 -9.89
C LYS A 137 19.98 -15.94 -10.18
N GLN A 138 20.07 -14.69 -10.59
CA GLN A 138 21.34 -14.03 -10.91
C GLN A 138 22.24 -13.87 -9.68
N TYR A 139 21.67 -13.40 -8.56
CA TYR A 139 22.44 -13.08 -7.37
C TYR A 139 22.70 -14.28 -6.47
N GLN A 140 21.81 -15.27 -6.47
CA GLN A 140 21.86 -16.38 -5.51
C GLN A 140 22.26 -17.71 -6.11
N LYS A 141 22.37 -17.81 -7.44
CA LYS A 141 22.71 -19.04 -8.17
C LYS A 141 21.78 -20.23 -7.88
N GLU A 142 20.64 -20.01 -7.26
CA GLU A 142 19.62 -21.02 -7.01
C GLU A 142 18.61 -21.11 -8.15
N SER A 143 17.83 -22.18 -8.18
CA SER A 143 16.64 -22.22 -9.04
C SER A 143 15.73 -21.06 -8.69
N ALA A 144 15.25 -20.32 -9.70
CA ALA A 144 14.35 -19.19 -9.45
C ALA A 144 13.15 -19.68 -8.63
N PRO A 145 12.89 -19.11 -7.46
CA PRO A 145 11.71 -19.49 -6.69
C PRO A 145 10.45 -19.08 -7.46
N ASP A 146 9.36 -19.77 -7.22
CA ASP A 146 8.05 -19.38 -7.72
C ASP A 146 7.63 -18.08 -7.04
N PHE A 147 7.47 -17.02 -7.84
CA PHE A 147 6.91 -15.75 -7.41
C PHE A 147 5.43 -15.73 -7.77
N GLN A 148 4.59 -15.45 -6.79
CA GLN A 148 3.16 -15.23 -6.99
C GLN A 148 2.88 -13.78 -7.38
N ASN A 149 3.60 -12.82 -6.80
CA ASN A 149 3.42 -11.42 -7.08
C ASN A 149 3.99 -11.02 -8.43
N GLY A 150 3.19 -10.31 -9.23
CA GLY A 150 3.63 -9.79 -10.53
C GLY A 150 4.57 -8.60 -10.41
N ASP A 151 5.26 -8.30 -11.50
CA ASP A 151 6.18 -7.14 -11.55
C ASP A 151 5.44 -5.80 -11.49
N HIS A 152 4.16 -5.78 -11.82
CA HIS A 152 3.33 -4.58 -11.81
C HIS A 152 1.92 -4.92 -11.34
N THR A 153 1.41 -4.16 -10.40
CA THR A 153 0.03 -4.26 -9.92
C THR A 153 -0.72 -2.97 -10.20
N MET A 154 -1.97 -3.11 -10.60
CA MET A 154 -2.86 -2.00 -10.89
C MET A 154 -4.18 -2.24 -10.17
N THR A 155 -4.63 -1.25 -9.39
CA THR A 155 -5.84 -1.36 -8.58
C THR A 155 -6.77 -0.18 -8.86
N PHE A 156 -8.01 -0.47 -9.23
CA PHE A 156 -9.08 0.51 -9.39
C PHE A 156 -10.03 0.44 -8.19
N ILE A 157 -10.31 1.56 -7.58
CA ILE A 157 -11.25 1.66 -6.46
C ILE A 157 -12.31 2.69 -6.79
N ARG A 158 -13.58 2.26 -6.79
CA ARG A 158 -14.74 3.13 -6.92
C ARG A 158 -15.29 3.45 -5.55
N THR A 159 -15.65 4.71 -5.34
CA THR A 159 -16.26 5.19 -4.11
C THR A 159 -17.79 5.17 -4.17
N GLU A 160 -18.46 5.42 -3.04
CA GLU A 160 -19.92 5.48 -2.93
C GLU A 160 -20.51 6.65 -3.73
N THR A 161 -19.88 7.82 -3.66
CA THR A 161 -20.32 9.04 -4.37
C THR A 161 -19.95 9.05 -5.86
N VAL A 162 -19.35 7.94 -6.36
CA VAL A 162 -18.98 7.72 -7.76
C VAL A 162 -17.70 8.43 -8.21
N SER A 163 -16.86 8.88 -7.29
CA SER A 163 -15.45 9.15 -7.59
C SER A 163 -14.68 7.83 -7.69
N TYR A 164 -13.53 7.82 -8.32
CA TYR A 164 -12.67 6.64 -8.30
C TYR A 164 -11.19 7.02 -8.25
N THR A 165 -10.39 6.12 -7.70
CA THR A 165 -8.94 6.22 -7.69
C THR A 165 -8.32 5.04 -8.41
N HIS A 166 -7.14 5.28 -8.94
CA HIS A 166 -6.32 4.31 -9.62
C HIS A 166 -4.94 4.26 -8.95
N LEU A 167 -4.54 3.09 -8.55
CA LEU A 167 -3.24 2.86 -7.93
C LEU A 167 -2.40 2.00 -8.85
N ARG A 168 -1.15 2.40 -9.03
CA ARG A 168 -0.14 1.62 -9.75
C ARG A 168 1.03 1.32 -8.83
N ALA A 169 1.45 0.07 -8.82
CA ALA A 169 2.74 -0.31 -8.29
C ALA A 169 3.55 -0.96 -9.40
N HIS A 170 4.81 -0.58 -9.51
CA HIS A 170 5.75 -1.13 -10.49
C HIS A 170 7.08 -1.38 -9.81
N GLU A 171 7.54 -2.61 -9.86
CA GLU A 171 8.77 -3.02 -9.18
C GLU A 171 9.96 -3.21 -10.12
N THR A 172 9.89 -2.74 -11.38
CA THR A 172 10.96 -3.04 -12.35
C THR A 172 11.11 -2.04 -13.49
N LYS A 173 12.28 -2.09 -14.08
CA LYS A 173 12.58 -1.60 -15.41
C LYS A 173 12.47 -2.72 -16.44
#